data_bf0b8f16274f28f43fe2e220afab3607
#
_entry.id   bf0b8f16274f28f43fe2e220afab3607
#
_cell.length_a   1.000
_cell.length_b   1.000
_cell.length_c   1.000
_cell.angle_alpha   90.00
_cell.angle_beta   90.00
_cell.angle_gamma   90.00
#
_symmetry.space_group_name_H-M   'P 1'
#
loop_
_entity.id
_entity.type
_entity.pdbx_description
1 polymer ?
#
loop_
_entity_poly.entity_id
_entity_poly.type
_entity_poly.pdbx_seq_one_letter_code
_entity_poly.pdbx_strand_id
1 'polypeptide(L)'
;VYKRQGYSLIQAWQDQKKNTTKKVFDQYTDAFFKENISTNEITMHFFLENPEKYRLEQPKNLYPSMNQGSILNEKIKISKEIEKLKKFKQKELTKKQQNTYMVLMDYLRRQKNLSMYPYYERILGKTSGQQAQILLTLSEYRLKNEKDIKSYFQLLKGLDGYFDSLIEYSKEQVKRNLFLSDQSLKEVLQQIQNVIKQKENNMLVATFNLRIADIKGINAAQKKKYCRENKKLIGTKVLPAYEKLYSHLQALNGNGKNENGLYYYKNG
;
A
#
# COMPACT_ATOMS: atom_id res chain seq x y z
N VAL A 1 -16.08 42.44 42.87
CA VAL A 1 -14.76 41.78 42.83
C VAL A 1 -14.92 40.27 42.58
N TYR A 2 -15.74 39.54 43.30
CA TYR A 2 -15.90 38.07 43.21
C TYR A 2 -16.42 37.57 41.83
N LYS A 3 -17.32 38.29 41.15
CA LYS A 3 -17.80 37.91 39.81
C LYS A 3 -16.72 37.97 38.73
N ARG A 4 -15.76 38.92 38.79
CA ARG A 4 -14.63 39.01 37.85
C ARG A 4 -13.60 37.90 38.06
N GLN A 5 -13.33 37.50 39.31
CA GLN A 5 -12.39 36.42 39.61
C GLN A 5 -12.94 35.06 39.19
N GLY A 6 -14.24 34.78 39.40
CA GLY A 6 -14.87 33.57 38.89
C GLY A 6 -14.86 33.45 37.38
N TYR A 7 -15.08 34.55 36.66
CA TYR A 7 -15.01 34.57 35.18
C TYR A 7 -13.59 34.28 34.66
N SER A 8 -12.57 34.83 35.31
CA SER A 8 -11.16 34.62 34.91
C SER A 8 -10.72 33.16 35.14
N LEU A 9 -11.15 32.53 36.23
CA LEU A 9 -10.86 31.11 36.51
C LEU A 9 -11.54 30.15 35.52
N ILE A 10 -12.80 30.43 35.18
CA ILE A 10 -13.52 29.64 34.16
C ILE A 10 -12.88 29.79 32.79
N GLN A 11 -12.47 31.01 32.44
CA GLN A 11 -11.80 31.26 31.15
C GLN A 11 -10.42 30.58 31.08
N ALA A 12 -9.60 30.66 32.14
CA ALA A 12 -8.33 29.97 32.26
C ALA A 12 -8.49 28.45 32.15
N TRP A 13 -9.50 27.88 32.83
CA TRP A 13 -9.80 26.45 32.75
C TRP A 13 -10.24 26.02 31.33
N GLN A 14 -11.10 26.84 30.68
CA GLN A 14 -11.51 26.58 29.29
C GLN A 14 -10.35 26.64 28.33
N ASP A 15 -9.41 27.59 28.49
CA ASP A 15 -8.23 27.73 27.63
C ASP A 15 -7.24 26.59 27.86
N GLN A 16 -7.03 26.16 29.10
CA GLN A 16 -6.23 24.99 29.41
C GLN A 16 -6.82 23.71 28.79
N LYS A 17 -8.14 23.54 28.87
CA LYS A 17 -8.85 22.41 28.24
C LYS A 17 -8.71 22.43 26.72
N LYS A 18 -8.86 23.58 26.06
CA LYS A 18 -8.66 23.72 24.63
C LYS A 18 -7.21 23.43 24.21
N ASN A 19 -6.22 23.89 24.99
CA ASN A 19 -4.81 23.58 24.70
C ASN A 19 -4.51 22.09 24.84
N THR A 20 -5.13 21.41 25.81
CA THR A 20 -5.04 19.95 25.96
C THR A 20 -5.68 19.25 24.76
N THR A 21 -6.87 19.66 24.31
CA THR A 21 -7.56 19.10 23.13
C THR A 21 -6.68 19.23 21.87
N LYS A 22 -6.06 20.40 21.65
CA LYS A 22 -5.17 20.64 20.50
C LYS A 22 -3.98 19.70 20.51
N LYS A 23 -3.32 19.54 21.66
CA LYS A 23 -2.17 18.64 21.82
C LYS A 23 -2.56 17.19 21.57
N VAL A 24 -3.69 16.74 22.12
CA VAL A 24 -4.20 15.37 21.92
C VAL A 24 -4.58 15.13 20.47
N PHE A 25 -5.13 16.14 19.77
CA PHE A 25 -5.41 16.03 18.33
C PHE A 25 -4.14 15.86 17.51
N ASP A 26 -3.08 16.64 17.78
CA ASP A 26 -1.80 16.51 17.07
C ASP A 26 -1.17 15.13 17.34
N GLN A 27 -1.23 14.63 18.57
CA GLN A 27 -0.77 13.27 18.90
C GLN A 27 -1.58 12.19 18.14
N TYR A 28 -2.90 12.37 18.05
CA TYR A 28 -3.76 11.46 17.30
C TYR A 28 -3.41 11.45 15.81
N THR A 29 -3.26 12.62 15.19
CA THR A 29 -2.93 12.70 13.75
C THR A 29 -1.52 12.18 13.44
N ASP A 30 -0.55 12.40 14.33
CA ASP A 30 0.79 11.83 14.23
C ASP A 30 0.77 10.30 14.34
N ALA A 31 0.03 9.76 15.30
CA ALA A 31 -0.15 8.31 15.46
C ALA A 31 -0.86 7.70 14.25
N PHE A 32 -1.93 8.33 13.75
CA PHE A 32 -2.65 7.92 12.55
C PHE A 32 -1.72 7.88 11.33
N PHE A 33 -0.92 8.94 11.13
CA PHE A 33 0.07 8.99 10.06
C PHE A 33 1.07 7.84 10.17
N LYS A 34 1.70 7.67 11.34
CA LYS A 34 2.71 6.63 11.57
C LYS A 34 2.16 5.23 11.34
N GLU A 35 0.97 4.94 11.85
CA GLU A 35 0.31 3.64 11.68
C GLU A 35 0.04 3.34 10.20
N ASN A 36 -0.43 4.32 9.43
CA ASN A 36 -0.79 4.10 8.03
C ASN A 36 0.43 4.07 7.09
N ILE A 37 1.48 4.85 7.38
CA ILE A 37 2.68 4.87 6.55
C ILE A 37 3.56 3.65 6.75
N SER A 38 3.52 3.00 7.92
CA SER A 38 4.32 1.82 8.24
C SER A 38 3.56 0.48 8.09
N THR A 39 2.49 0.46 7.30
CA THR A 39 1.71 -0.77 7.04
C THR A 39 2.50 -1.84 6.30
N ASN A 40 3.36 -1.45 5.38
CA ASN A 40 4.24 -2.33 4.62
C ASN A 40 5.47 -1.58 4.09
N GLU A 41 6.51 -2.35 3.71
CA GLU A 41 7.79 -1.81 3.24
C GLU A 41 7.64 -0.91 2.01
N ILE A 42 6.84 -1.31 1.02
CA ILE A 42 6.61 -0.53 -0.20
C ILE A 42 6.03 0.85 0.15
N THR A 43 4.97 0.89 0.96
CA THR A 43 4.32 2.14 1.36
C THR A 43 5.31 3.05 2.08
N MET A 44 6.02 2.53 3.10
CA MET A 44 6.97 3.33 3.86
C MET A 44 8.10 3.87 2.98
N HIS A 45 8.65 3.04 2.10
CA HIS A 45 9.78 3.40 1.25
C HIS A 45 9.42 4.50 0.23
N PHE A 46 8.25 4.42 -0.41
CA PHE A 46 7.87 5.37 -1.46
C PHE A 46 7.32 6.69 -0.90
N PHE A 47 6.68 6.67 0.25
CA PHE A 47 6.12 7.90 0.85
C PHE A 47 7.12 8.65 1.73
N LEU A 48 8.17 7.99 2.26
CA LEU A 48 9.16 8.64 3.11
C LEU A 48 10.55 8.58 2.49
N GLU A 49 11.18 9.73 2.38
CA GLU A 49 12.57 9.82 1.94
C GLU A 49 13.54 9.33 3.02
N ASN A 50 13.25 9.65 4.28
CA ASN A 50 14.08 9.36 5.45
C ASN A 50 13.19 8.84 6.60
N PRO A 51 12.79 7.55 6.59
CA PRO A 51 11.88 6.98 7.59
C PRO A 51 12.40 7.09 9.03
N GLU A 52 13.72 7.06 9.21
CA GLU A 52 14.39 7.18 10.51
C GLU A 52 14.11 8.49 11.24
N LYS A 53 13.85 9.58 10.50
CA LYS A 53 13.48 10.88 11.08
C LYS A 53 12.14 10.85 11.81
N TYR A 54 11.27 9.92 11.45
CA TYR A 54 9.94 9.73 12.04
C TYR A 54 9.93 8.72 13.18
N ARG A 55 11.09 8.09 13.48
CA ARG A 55 11.22 7.03 14.52
C ARG A 55 10.20 5.91 14.30
N LEU A 56 10.06 5.47 13.04
CA LEU A 56 9.17 4.38 12.66
C LEU A 56 9.86 3.03 12.86
N GLU A 57 9.10 2.06 13.33
CA GLU A 57 9.52 0.66 13.31
C GLU A 57 9.52 0.12 11.87
N GLN A 58 10.34 -0.89 11.61
CA GLN A 58 10.33 -1.57 10.32
C GLN A 58 8.97 -2.27 10.12
N PRO A 59 8.33 -2.11 8.96
CA PRO A 59 7.08 -2.78 8.67
C PRO A 59 7.22 -4.30 8.75
N LYS A 60 6.23 -4.96 9.34
CA LYS A 60 6.18 -6.43 9.38
C LYS A 60 5.85 -7.04 8.01
N ASN A 61 5.09 -6.31 7.21
CA ASN A 61 4.68 -6.76 5.88
C ASN A 61 5.56 -6.12 4.81
N LEU A 62 5.89 -6.87 3.78
CA LEU A 62 6.63 -6.38 2.63
C LEU A 62 5.71 -5.64 1.64
N TYR A 63 4.53 -6.18 1.42
CA TYR A 63 3.54 -5.73 0.46
C TYR A 63 2.18 -5.46 1.12
N PRO A 64 1.31 -4.64 0.51
CA PRO A 64 -0.09 -4.58 0.92
C PRO A 64 -0.74 -5.96 0.72
N SER A 65 -1.60 -6.35 1.65
CA SER A 65 -2.32 -7.63 1.58
C SER A 65 -3.75 -7.41 1.09
N MET A 66 -4.19 -8.25 0.16
CA MET A 66 -5.54 -8.22 -0.44
C MET A 66 -6.38 -9.44 -0.06
N ASN A 67 -5.96 -10.22 0.94
CA ASN A 67 -6.74 -11.36 1.40
C ASN A 67 -8.01 -10.92 2.17
N GLN A 68 -8.95 -11.84 2.30
CA GLN A 68 -10.24 -11.57 2.95
C GLN A 68 -10.10 -11.02 4.39
N GLY A 69 -9.15 -11.55 5.15
CA GLY A 69 -8.88 -11.09 6.51
C GLY A 69 -8.41 -9.64 6.56
N SER A 70 -7.53 -9.24 5.63
CA SER A 70 -7.03 -7.86 5.52
C SER A 70 -8.15 -6.89 5.15
N ILE A 71 -9.01 -7.25 4.20
CA ILE A 71 -10.17 -6.45 3.78
C ILE A 71 -11.13 -6.22 4.95
N LEU A 72 -11.43 -7.28 5.72
CA LEU A 72 -12.32 -7.17 6.89
C LEU A 72 -11.70 -6.31 8.00
N ASN A 73 -10.43 -6.52 8.30
CA ASN A 73 -9.70 -5.76 9.31
C ASN A 73 -9.64 -4.27 8.97
N GLU A 74 -9.42 -3.93 7.69
CA GLU A 74 -9.40 -2.54 7.23
C GLU A 74 -10.77 -1.86 7.43
N LYS A 75 -11.87 -2.54 7.10
CA LYS A 75 -13.23 -2.05 7.35
C LYS A 75 -13.49 -1.74 8.84
N ILE A 76 -13.04 -2.64 9.72
CA ILE A 76 -13.16 -2.45 11.17
C ILE A 76 -12.30 -1.27 11.62
N LYS A 77 -11.07 -1.17 11.13
CA LYS A 77 -10.12 -0.09 11.44
C LYS A 77 -10.70 1.27 11.06
N ILE A 78 -11.18 1.42 9.83
CA ILE A 78 -11.78 2.67 9.32
C ILE A 78 -12.94 3.12 10.23
N SER A 79 -13.81 2.20 10.62
CA SER A 79 -14.95 2.51 11.49
C SER A 79 -14.48 2.99 12.88
N LYS A 80 -13.47 2.35 13.46
CA LYS A 80 -12.86 2.77 14.74
C LYS A 80 -12.22 4.15 14.63
N GLU A 81 -11.51 4.44 13.53
CA GLU A 81 -10.87 5.74 13.33
C GLU A 81 -11.89 6.88 13.18
N ILE A 82 -13.02 6.65 12.49
CA ILE A 82 -14.12 7.62 12.45
C ILE A 82 -14.65 7.93 13.86
N GLU A 83 -14.85 6.91 14.70
CA GLU A 83 -15.35 7.11 16.07
C GLU A 83 -14.30 7.82 16.97
N LYS A 84 -13.01 7.55 16.80
CA LYS A 84 -11.95 8.30 17.49
C LYS A 84 -11.95 9.78 17.06
N LEU A 85 -12.02 10.05 15.75
CA LEU A 85 -12.01 11.41 15.21
C LEU A 85 -13.23 12.23 15.67
N LYS A 86 -14.42 11.63 15.74
CA LYS A 86 -15.65 12.27 16.24
C LYS A 86 -15.56 12.77 17.68
N LYS A 87 -14.66 12.24 18.51
CA LYS A 87 -14.48 12.71 19.89
C LYS A 87 -13.91 14.13 19.98
N PHE A 88 -13.26 14.62 18.91
CA PHE A 88 -12.72 15.96 18.87
C PHE A 88 -13.80 16.98 18.47
N LYS A 89 -14.01 18.01 19.29
CA LYS A 89 -14.90 19.11 18.97
C LYS A 89 -14.16 20.13 18.09
N GLN A 90 -14.57 20.29 16.85
CA GLN A 90 -13.89 21.17 15.88
C GLN A 90 -13.66 22.58 16.39
N LYS A 91 -14.63 23.18 17.13
CA LYS A 91 -14.53 24.52 17.71
C LYS A 91 -13.41 24.70 18.75
N GLU A 92 -12.87 23.59 19.28
CA GLU A 92 -11.77 23.61 20.25
C GLU A 92 -10.40 23.49 19.55
N LEU A 93 -10.38 23.23 18.23
CA LEU A 93 -9.20 23.05 17.42
C LEU A 93 -8.76 24.39 16.77
N THR A 94 -7.48 24.51 16.45
CA THR A 94 -6.97 25.63 15.62
C THR A 94 -7.52 25.52 14.20
N LYS A 95 -7.50 26.62 13.45
CA LYS A 95 -7.97 26.64 12.04
C LYS A 95 -7.27 25.57 11.18
N LYS A 96 -5.95 25.40 11.35
CA LYS A 96 -5.17 24.36 10.66
C LYS A 96 -5.66 22.97 11.04
N GLN A 97 -5.86 22.70 12.33
CA GLN A 97 -6.37 21.41 12.81
C GLN A 97 -7.80 21.13 12.36
N GLN A 98 -8.66 22.16 12.27
CA GLN A 98 -10.01 22.03 11.72
C GLN A 98 -9.97 21.57 10.26
N ASN A 99 -9.07 22.13 9.45
CA ASN A 99 -8.88 21.68 8.07
C ASN A 99 -8.41 20.23 8.02
N THR A 100 -7.43 19.87 8.82
CA THR A 100 -6.96 18.46 8.93
C THR A 100 -8.09 17.52 9.35
N TYR A 101 -8.90 17.92 10.34
CA TYR A 101 -10.07 17.15 10.77
C TYR A 101 -11.06 16.92 9.62
N MET A 102 -11.40 17.97 8.87
CA MET A 102 -12.36 17.87 7.76
C MET A 102 -11.85 16.94 6.66
N VAL A 103 -10.59 17.12 6.24
CA VAL A 103 -9.97 16.28 5.21
C VAL A 103 -9.91 14.81 5.66
N LEU A 104 -9.48 14.57 6.90
CA LEU A 104 -9.38 13.20 7.43
C LEU A 104 -10.76 12.55 7.59
N MET A 105 -11.76 13.30 8.05
CA MET A 105 -13.14 12.78 8.17
C MET A 105 -13.75 12.44 6.80
N ASP A 106 -13.54 13.29 5.79
CA ASP A 106 -14.01 13.03 4.42
C ASP A 106 -13.30 11.78 3.84
N TYR A 107 -11.98 11.70 3.98
CA TYR A 107 -11.21 10.52 3.57
C TYR A 107 -11.72 9.24 4.22
N LEU A 108 -11.87 9.21 5.54
CA LEU A 108 -12.34 8.03 6.26
C LEU A 108 -13.78 7.62 5.87
N ARG A 109 -14.67 8.59 5.64
CA ARG A 109 -16.02 8.33 5.16
C ARG A 109 -16.03 7.71 3.78
N ARG A 110 -15.19 8.22 2.86
CA ARG A 110 -15.04 7.64 1.51
C ARG A 110 -14.50 6.21 1.58
N GLN A 111 -13.46 5.98 2.38
CA GLN A 111 -12.92 4.63 2.59
C GLN A 111 -13.97 3.68 3.19
N LYS A 112 -14.78 4.16 4.15
CA LYS A 112 -15.89 3.39 4.70
C LYS A 112 -16.90 3.01 3.63
N ASN A 113 -17.29 3.95 2.76
CA ASN A 113 -18.22 3.67 1.67
C ASN A 113 -17.64 2.65 0.68
N LEU A 114 -16.37 2.82 0.27
CA LEU A 114 -15.68 1.86 -0.59
C LEU A 114 -15.60 0.46 0.04
N SER A 115 -15.41 0.37 1.35
CA SER A 115 -15.35 -0.92 2.08
C SER A 115 -16.67 -1.71 2.08
N MET A 116 -17.77 -1.10 1.63
CA MET A 116 -19.06 -1.79 1.41
C MET A 116 -19.08 -2.60 0.10
N TYR A 117 -18.13 -2.33 -0.81
CA TYR A 117 -18.02 -2.98 -2.11
C TYR A 117 -16.72 -3.78 -2.23
N PRO A 118 -16.52 -4.80 -1.37
CA PRO A 118 -15.32 -5.63 -1.44
C PRO A 118 -15.27 -6.36 -2.78
N TYR A 119 -14.07 -6.48 -3.34
CA TYR A 119 -13.79 -7.16 -4.62
C TYR A 119 -14.26 -6.43 -5.89
N TYR A 120 -14.83 -5.22 -5.79
CA TYR A 120 -15.15 -4.39 -6.98
C TYR A 120 -13.89 -3.71 -7.56
N GLU A 121 -12.82 -3.60 -6.80
CA GLU A 121 -11.57 -3.03 -7.29
C GLU A 121 -10.96 -3.91 -8.37
N ARG A 122 -10.61 -3.30 -9.50
CA ARG A 122 -9.92 -3.97 -10.60
C ARG A 122 -8.41 -4.02 -10.31
N ILE A 123 -7.98 -5.07 -9.57
CA ILE A 123 -6.57 -5.26 -9.19
C ILE A 123 -5.69 -5.78 -10.34
N LEU A 124 -6.27 -6.39 -11.36
CA LEU A 124 -5.60 -6.85 -12.56
C LEU A 124 -6.08 -6.04 -13.77
N GLY A 125 -5.21 -5.77 -14.72
CA GLY A 125 -5.57 -5.04 -15.92
C GLY A 125 -4.38 -4.66 -16.77
N LYS A 126 -4.63 -4.32 -18.04
CA LYS A 126 -3.59 -3.98 -19.02
C LYS A 126 -2.81 -2.72 -18.64
N THR A 127 -3.47 -1.70 -18.13
CA THR A 127 -2.85 -0.37 -17.92
C THR A 127 -2.34 -0.17 -16.50
N SER A 128 -3.12 -0.53 -15.49
CA SER A 128 -2.83 -0.26 -14.07
C SER A 128 -2.90 -1.51 -13.18
N GLY A 129 -2.83 -2.71 -13.77
CA GLY A 129 -2.90 -3.95 -13.01
C GLY A 129 -1.67 -4.19 -12.15
N GLN A 130 -1.88 -4.75 -10.97
CA GLN A 130 -0.82 -5.03 -9.99
C GLN A 130 0.27 -5.96 -10.54
N GLN A 131 -0.07 -6.85 -11.49
CA GLN A 131 0.90 -7.72 -12.15
C GLN A 131 2.00 -6.97 -12.91
N ALA A 132 1.70 -5.77 -13.41
CA ALA A 132 2.67 -4.92 -14.10
C ALA A 132 3.22 -3.82 -13.18
N GLN A 133 2.36 -3.22 -12.35
CA GLN A 133 2.73 -2.12 -11.48
C GLN A 133 3.81 -2.51 -10.47
N ILE A 134 3.80 -3.75 -9.98
CA ILE A 134 4.81 -4.19 -9.02
C ILE A 134 6.21 -4.25 -9.61
N LEU A 135 6.37 -4.56 -10.90
CA LEU A 135 7.67 -4.51 -11.56
C LEU A 135 8.20 -3.07 -11.64
N LEU A 136 7.34 -2.12 -12.00
CA LEU A 136 7.72 -0.70 -12.02
C LEU A 136 8.14 -0.25 -10.62
N THR A 137 7.33 -0.55 -9.62
CA THR A 137 7.64 -0.24 -8.22
C THR A 137 8.99 -0.80 -7.79
N LEU A 138 9.28 -2.07 -8.09
CA LEU A 138 10.56 -2.67 -7.75
C LEU A 138 11.72 -2.09 -8.59
N SER A 139 11.48 -1.71 -9.85
CA SER A 139 12.49 -1.09 -10.70
C SER A 139 12.88 0.32 -10.23
N GLU A 140 11.98 1.02 -9.56
CA GLU A 140 12.16 2.38 -9.02
C GLU A 140 12.52 2.39 -7.52
N TYR A 141 12.59 1.23 -6.86
CA TYR A 141 12.94 1.14 -5.44
C TYR A 141 14.30 1.78 -5.17
N ARG A 142 14.35 2.83 -4.35
CA ARG A 142 15.55 3.62 -4.09
C ARG A 142 16.59 2.81 -3.32
N LEU A 143 17.83 2.81 -3.82
CA LEU A 143 18.97 2.15 -3.19
C LEU A 143 19.99 3.22 -2.76
N LYS A 144 19.95 3.64 -1.50
CA LYS A 144 20.88 4.64 -0.93
C LYS A 144 22.06 4.01 -0.21
N ASN A 145 21.86 2.82 0.34
CA ASN A 145 22.82 2.11 1.18
C ASN A 145 22.58 0.60 1.18
N GLU A 146 23.41 -0.13 1.90
CA GLU A 146 23.33 -1.61 1.98
C GLU A 146 22.03 -2.11 2.63
N LYS A 147 21.43 -1.35 3.56
CA LYS A 147 20.15 -1.71 4.17
C LYS A 147 19.05 -1.74 3.13
N ASP A 148 19.01 -0.75 2.23
CA ASP A 148 18.02 -0.68 1.15
C ASP A 148 18.17 -1.85 0.17
N ILE A 149 19.41 -2.28 -0.13
CA ILE A 149 19.66 -3.48 -0.93
C ILE A 149 19.08 -4.72 -0.27
N LYS A 150 19.28 -4.88 1.04
CA LYS A 150 18.74 -6.01 1.80
C LYS A 150 17.20 -5.99 1.82
N SER A 151 16.59 -4.84 2.04
CA SER A 151 15.13 -4.66 1.97
C SER A 151 14.60 -5.00 0.57
N TYR A 152 15.23 -4.49 -0.48
CA TYR A 152 14.87 -4.82 -1.85
C TYR A 152 14.94 -6.33 -2.13
N PHE A 153 15.96 -7.03 -1.65
CA PHE A 153 16.05 -8.48 -1.80
C PHE A 153 14.97 -9.23 -1.02
N GLN A 154 14.54 -8.71 0.12
CA GLN A 154 13.39 -9.29 0.82
C GLN A 154 12.11 -9.11 0.01
N LEU A 155 11.92 -7.95 -0.65
CA LEU A 155 10.79 -7.75 -1.56
C LEU A 155 10.80 -8.76 -2.70
N LEU A 156 11.94 -9.00 -3.38
CA LEU A 156 12.02 -10.03 -4.41
C LEU A 156 11.66 -11.43 -3.89
N LYS A 157 12.10 -11.78 -2.68
CA LYS A 157 11.80 -13.08 -2.05
C LYS A 157 10.32 -13.21 -1.64
N GLY A 158 9.68 -12.10 -1.27
CA GLY A 158 8.29 -12.08 -0.81
C GLY A 158 7.24 -11.94 -1.92
N LEU A 159 7.67 -11.81 -3.19
CA LEU A 159 6.76 -11.57 -4.31
C LEU A 159 5.76 -12.71 -4.52
N ASP A 160 6.16 -13.95 -4.26
CA ASP A 160 5.28 -15.12 -4.36
C ASP A 160 4.07 -14.99 -3.42
N GLY A 161 4.30 -14.65 -2.15
CA GLY A 161 3.21 -14.43 -1.19
C GLY A 161 2.32 -13.23 -1.54
N TYR A 162 2.88 -12.19 -2.16
CA TYR A 162 2.07 -11.09 -2.68
C TYR A 162 1.14 -11.56 -3.80
N PHE A 163 1.65 -12.36 -4.74
CA PHE A 163 0.84 -12.91 -5.83
C PHE A 163 -0.20 -13.92 -5.35
N ASP A 164 0.07 -14.65 -4.27
CA ASP A 164 -0.96 -15.48 -3.63
C ASP A 164 -2.15 -14.65 -3.19
N SER A 165 -1.94 -13.46 -2.65
CA SER A 165 -3.02 -12.57 -2.27
C SER A 165 -3.83 -12.05 -3.48
N LEU A 166 -3.18 -11.81 -4.62
CA LEU A 166 -3.87 -11.43 -5.88
C LEU A 166 -4.68 -12.60 -6.45
N ILE A 167 -4.14 -13.81 -6.38
CA ILE A 167 -4.84 -15.04 -6.82
C ILE A 167 -6.08 -15.29 -5.95
N GLU A 168 -5.96 -15.16 -4.63
CA GLU A 168 -7.08 -15.31 -3.70
C GLU A 168 -8.17 -14.27 -4.00
N TYR A 169 -7.78 -13.01 -4.14
CA TYR A 169 -8.72 -11.93 -4.49
C TYR A 169 -9.44 -12.21 -5.82
N SER A 170 -8.71 -12.65 -6.85
CA SER A 170 -9.27 -12.97 -8.15
C SER A 170 -10.27 -14.15 -8.09
N LYS A 171 -9.98 -15.18 -7.30
CA LYS A 171 -10.90 -16.29 -7.04
C LYS A 171 -12.19 -15.82 -6.36
N GLU A 172 -12.07 -14.90 -5.41
CA GLU A 172 -13.22 -14.30 -4.74
C GLU A 172 -14.05 -13.41 -5.70
N GLN A 173 -13.40 -12.71 -6.65
CA GLN A 173 -14.10 -11.99 -7.72
C GLN A 173 -14.88 -12.94 -8.62
N VAL A 174 -14.32 -14.09 -8.99
CA VAL A 174 -15.03 -15.13 -9.79
C VAL A 174 -16.29 -15.60 -9.07
N LYS A 175 -16.19 -15.96 -7.78
CA LYS A 175 -17.34 -16.40 -6.96
C LYS A 175 -18.48 -15.36 -6.92
N ARG A 176 -18.15 -14.09 -7.08
CA ARG A 176 -19.11 -12.95 -7.03
C ARG A 176 -19.53 -12.42 -8.38
N ASN A 177 -19.08 -13.02 -9.47
CA ASN A 177 -19.25 -12.52 -10.84
C ASN A 177 -18.69 -11.10 -11.04
N LEU A 178 -17.59 -10.77 -10.35
CA LEU A 178 -16.89 -9.48 -10.42
C LEU A 178 -15.53 -9.59 -11.14
N PHE A 179 -15.19 -10.77 -11.63
CA PHE A 179 -13.91 -10.99 -12.30
C PHE A 179 -13.88 -10.25 -13.65
N LEU A 180 -12.69 -9.89 -14.10
CA LEU A 180 -12.50 -9.20 -15.39
C LEU A 180 -12.96 -10.07 -16.57
N SER A 181 -13.29 -9.42 -17.69
CA SER A 181 -13.68 -10.14 -18.92
C SER A 181 -12.56 -11.04 -19.42
N ASP A 182 -12.90 -12.07 -20.16
CA ASP A 182 -11.93 -13.01 -20.75
C ASP A 182 -10.95 -12.29 -21.70
N GLN A 183 -11.41 -11.27 -22.43
CA GLN A 183 -10.53 -10.42 -23.25
C GLN A 183 -9.51 -9.67 -22.40
N SER A 184 -9.93 -9.06 -21.29
CA SER A 184 -9.01 -8.37 -20.36
C SER A 184 -8.05 -9.35 -19.69
N LEU A 185 -8.51 -10.56 -19.37
CA LEU A 185 -7.66 -11.63 -18.82
C LEU A 185 -6.59 -12.05 -19.83
N LYS A 186 -6.94 -12.22 -21.09
CA LYS A 186 -6.00 -12.55 -22.16
C LYS A 186 -4.88 -11.52 -22.28
N GLU A 187 -5.19 -10.23 -22.17
CA GLU A 187 -4.21 -9.15 -22.20
C GLU A 187 -3.29 -9.19 -20.96
N VAL A 188 -3.83 -9.46 -19.78
CA VAL A 188 -3.05 -9.64 -18.54
C VAL A 188 -2.10 -10.84 -18.66
N LEU A 189 -2.59 -11.99 -19.14
CA LEU A 189 -1.80 -13.19 -19.34
C LEU A 189 -0.66 -12.94 -20.35
N GLN A 190 -0.92 -12.21 -21.43
CA GLN A 190 0.11 -11.84 -22.41
C GLN A 190 1.21 -10.98 -21.78
N GLN A 191 0.86 -10.02 -20.91
CA GLN A 191 1.86 -9.22 -20.19
C GLN A 191 2.71 -10.08 -19.26
N ILE A 192 2.09 -10.96 -18.47
CA ILE A 192 2.81 -11.88 -17.58
C ILE A 192 3.76 -12.77 -18.39
N GLN A 193 3.29 -13.31 -19.50
CA GLN A 193 4.10 -14.13 -20.39
C GLN A 193 5.32 -13.38 -20.95
N ASN A 194 5.14 -12.11 -21.28
CA ASN A 194 6.26 -11.26 -21.74
C ASN A 194 7.31 -11.07 -20.64
N VAL A 195 6.90 -10.92 -19.39
CA VAL A 195 7.84 -10.86 -18.24
C VAL A 195 8.61 -12.16 -18.09
N ILE A 196 7.93 -13.31 -18.15
CA ILE A 196 8.56 -14.63 -18.04
C ILE A 196 9.57 -14.87 -19.17
N LYS A 197 9.23 -14.49 -20.41
CA LYS A 197 10.11 -14.64 -21.58
C LYS A 197 11.38 -13.81 -21.53
N GLN A 198 11.38 -12.67 -20.81
CA GLN A 198 12.57 -11.81 -20.68
C GLN A 198 13.74 -12.49 -19.95
N LYS A 199 13.47 -13.46 -19.07
CA LYS A 199 14.50 -14.18 -18.31
C LYS A 199 15.57 -13.23 -17.74
N GLU A 200 16.80 -13.37 -18.18
CA GLU A 200 17.95 -12.57 -17.75
C GLU A 200 17.93 -11.12 -18.25
N ASN A 201 17.17 -10.83 -19.30
CA ASN A 201 16.96 -9.47 -19.83
C ASN A 201 15.83 -8.73 -19.10
N ASN A 202 15.41 -9.23 -17.94
CA ASN A 202 14.38 -8.61 -17.13
C ASN A 202 14.79 -7.19 -16.69
N MET A 203 13.85 -6.25 -16.76
CA MET A 203 14.10 -4.86 -16.40
C MET A 203 14.65 -4.69 -14.97
N LEU A 204 14.31 -5.59 -14.04
CA LEU A 204 14.82 -5.54 -12.66
C LEU A 204 16.32 -5.84 -12.60
N VAL A 205 16.90 -6.59 -13.55
CA VAL A 205 18.35 -6.77 -13.64
C VAL A 205 19.01 -5.47 -14.11
N ALA A 206 18.53 -4.90 -15.21
CA ALA A 206 19.10 -3.69 -15.78
C ALA A 206 19.03 -2.50 -14.82
N THR A 207 17.85 -2.22 -14.27
CA THR A 207 17.64 -1.08 -13.36
C THR A 207 18.39 -1.25 -12.03
N PHE A 208 18.51 -2.47 -11.50
CA PHE A 208 19.30 -2.71 -10.29
C PHE A 208 20.79 -2.42 -10.54
N ASN A 209 21.34 -2.89 -11.67
CA ASN A 209 22.74 -2.66 -12.02
C ASN A 209 23.06 -1.16 -12.15
N LEU A 210 22.15 -0.36 -12.71
CA LEU A 210 22.29 1.08 -12.79
C LEU A 210 22.27 1.73 -11.38
N ARG A 211 21.27 1.40 -10.57
CA ARG A 211 21.08 2.00 -9.24
C ARG A 211 22.19 1.66 -8.26
N ILE A 212 22.72 0.42 -8.28
CA ILE A 212 23.80 0.03 -7.38
C ILE A 212 25.14 0.69 -7.72
N ALA A 213 25.34 1.09 -8.98
CA ALA A 213 26.58 1.74 -9.42
C ALA A 213 26.81 3.04 -8.63
N ASP A 214 25.77 3.79 -8.33
CA ASP A 214 25.83 5.12 -7.68
C ASP A 214 25.93 5.06 -6.14
N ILE A 215 25.77 3.88 -5.53
CA ILE A 215 25.80 3.76 -4.06
C ILE A 215 27.23 4.00 -3.56
N LYS A 216 27.37 4.98 -2.67
CA LYS A 216 28.61 5.28 -1.94
C LYS A 216 28.82 4.29 -0.78
N GLY A 217 30.08 4.02 -0.44
CA GLY A 217 30.43 3.15 0.71
C GLY A 217 30.37 1.64 0.43
N ILE A 218 30.06 1.23 -0.80
CA ILE A 218 30.11 -0.18 -1.24
C ILE A 218 31.19 -0.31 -2.31
N ASN A 219 32.14 -1.21 -2.10
CA ASN A 219 33.26 -1.42 -3.05
C ASN A 219 32.81 -2.21 -4.29
N ALA A 220 33.64 -2.19 -5.34
CA ALA A 220 33.33 -2.82 -6.64
C ALA A 220 33.06 -4.34 -6.52
N ALA A 221 33.79 -5.06 -5.65
CA ALA A 221 33.58 -6.49 -5.44
C ALA A 221 32.23 -6.78 -4.80
N GLN A 222 31.83 -5.97 -3.81
CA GLN A 222 30.52 -6.06 -3.18
C GLN A 222 29.39 -5.72 -4.19
N LYS A 223 29.53 -4.65 -4.98
CA LYS A 223 28.57 -4.31 -6.03
C LYS A 223 28.37 -5.48 -6.99
N LYS A 224 29.45 -6.08 -7.47
CA LYS A 224 29.40 -7.27 -8.34
C LYS A 224 28.72 -8.47 -7.68
N LYS A 225 28.94 -8.68 -6.37
CA LYS A 225 28.25 -9.73 -5.59
C LYS A 225 26.74 -9.46 -5.55
N TYR A 226 26.32 -8.25 -5.27
CA TYR A 226 24.89 -7.89 -5.22
C TYR A 226 24.20 -7.98 -6.58
N CYS A 227 24.88 -7.61 -7.68
CA CYS A 227 24.35 -7.81 -9.04
C CYS A 227 24.09 -9.28 -9.33
N ARG A 228 25.02 -10.18 -8.96
CA ARG A 228 24.83 -11.63 -9.10
C ARG A 228 23.68 -12.15 -8.25
N GLU A 229 23.56 -11.71 -7.01
CA GLU A 229 22.47 -12.09 -6.11
C GLU A 229 21.11 -11.60 -6.64
N ASN A 230 21.04 -10.35 -7.15
CA ASN A 230 19.83 -9.83 -7.78
C ASN A 230 19.39 -10.72 -8.96
N LYS A 231 20.31 -11.02 -9.89
CA LYS A 231 20.03 -11.89 -11.04
C LYS A 231 19.56 -13.28 -10.61
N LYS A 232 20.19 -13.86 -9.59
CA LYS A 232 19.79 -15.15 -9.00
C LYS A 232 18.37 -15.08 -8.40
N LEU A 233 18.06 -14.05 -7.62
CA LEU A 233 16.73 -13.88 -7.01
C LEU A 233 15.64 -13.68 -8.06
N ILE A 234 15.92 -12.96 -9.13
CA ILE A 234 14.98 -12.82 -10.25
C ILE A 234 14.69 -14.19 -10.86
N GLY A 235 15.71 -14.98 -11.20
CA GLY A 235 15.52 -16.31 -11.78
C GLY A 235 14.85 -17.33 -10.85
N THR A 236 15.15 -17.27 -9.54
CA THR A 236 14.70 -18.31 -8.59
C THR A 236 13.49 -17.91 -7.75
N LYS A 237 13.08 -16.64 -7.74
CA LYS A 237 11.94 -16.14 -6.94
C LYS A 237 10.94 -15.38 -7.79
N VAL A 238 11.39 -14.38 -8.56
CA VAL A 238 10.49 -13.49 -9.30
C VAL A 238 9.85 -14.24 -10.47
N LEU A 239 10.64 -14.87 -11.34
CA LEU A 239 10.09 -15.59 -12.51
C LEU A 239 9.17 -16.75 -12.10
N PRO A 240 9.53 -17.61 -11.15
CA PRO A 240 8.60 -18.65 -10.66
C PRO A 240 7.30 -18.10 -10.06
N ALA A 241 7.36 -16.94 -9.36
CA ALA A 241 6.16 -16.29 -8.87
C ALA A 241 5.23 -15.83 -10.01
N TYR A 242 5.80 -15.29 -11.09
CA TYR A 242 5.04 -14.95 -12.31
C TYR A 242 4.49 -16.17 -13.03
N GLU A 243 5.23 -17.28 -13.12
CA GLU A 243 4.76 -18.52 -13.68
C GLU A 243 3.56 -19.10 -12.90
N LYS A 244 3.64 -19.05 -11.58
CA LYS A 244 2.54 -19.43 -10.69
C LYS A 244 1.31 -18.54 -10.90
N LEU A 245 1.50 -17.21 -10.93
CA LEU A 245 0.42 -16.25 -11.18
C LEU A 245 -0.23 -16.52 -12.54
N TYR A 246 0.58 -16.72 -13.59
CA TYR A 246 0.09 -17.07 -14.93
C TYR A 246 -0.81 -18.30 -14.91
N SER A 247 -0.31 -19.40 -14.35
CA SER A 247 -1.03 -20.68 -14.32
C SER A 247 -2.36 -20.57 -13.57
N HIS A 248 -2.38 -19.89 -12.43
CA HIS A 248 -3.61 -19.69 -11.67
C HIS A 248 -4.62 -18.79 -12.38
N LEU A 249 -4.17 -17.69 -13.01
CA LEU A 249 -5.05 -16.82 -13.76
C LEU A 249 -5.57 -17.47 -15.04
N GLN A 250 -4.75 -18.25 -15.72
CA GLN A 250 -5.17 -19.01 -16.90
C GLN A 250 -6.28 -19.99 -16.56
N ALA A 251 -6.25 -20.64 -15.40
CA ALA A 251 -7.29 -21.54 -14.91
C ALA A 251 -8.63 -20.81 -14.62
N LEU A 252 -8.63 -19.48 -14.51
CA LEU A 252 -9.84 -18.68 -14.35
C LEU A 252 -10.45 -18.22 -15.68
N ASN A 253 -9.86 -18.57 -16.83
CA ASN A 253 -10.41 -18.24 -18.15
C ASN A 253 -11.80 -18.86 -18.33
N GLY A 254 -12.72 -18.15 -19.00
CA GLY A 254 -14.12 -18.54 -19.14
C GLY A 254 -15.02 -18.14 -17.95
N ASN A 255 -14.48 -17.50 -16.93
CA ASN A 255 -15.24 -16.97 -15.79
C ASN A 255 -15.57 -15.48 -15.90
N GLY A 256 -15.19 -14.83 -16.99
CA GLY A 256 -15.56 -13.46 -17.27
C GLY A 256 -17.05 -13.33 -17.54
N LYS A 257 -17.80 -12.72 -16.63
CA LYS A 257 -19.26 -12.56 -16.74
C LYS A 257 -19.67 -11.16 -17.18
N ASN A 258 -18.73 -10.23 -17.24
CA ASN A 258 -19.04 -8.82 -17.47
C ASN A 258 -18.11 -8.19 -18.51
N GLU A 259 -18.46 -8.38 -19.77
CA GLU A 259 -17.73 -7.81 -20.92
C GLU A 259 -17.98 -6.30 -21.09
N ASN A 260 -19.05 -5.77 -20.50
CA ASN A 260 -19.51 -4.40 -20.70
C ASN A 260 -19.08 -3.42 -19.58
N GLY A 261 -18.30 -3.88 -18.62
CA GLY A 261 -17.68 -3.05 -17.58
C GLY A 261 -18.51 -2.89 -16.29
N LEU A 262 -18.05 -2.04 -15.40
CA LEU A 262 -18.55 -1.92 -14.01
C LEU A 262 -20.04 -1.57 -13.91
N TYR A 263 -20.56 -0.81 -14.86
CA TYR A 263 -21.99 -0.43 -14.88
C TYR A 263 -22.95 -1.62 -14.81
N TYR A 264 -22.55 -2.76 -15.36
CA TYR A 264 -23.38 -3.98 -15.40
C TYR A 264 -23.17 -4.89 -14.20
N TYR A 265 -22.26 -4.56 -13.29
CA TYR A 265 -22.13 -5.30 -12.04
C TYR A 265 -23.33 -5.01 -11.14
N LYS A 266 -23.76 -6.01 -10.36
CA LYS A 266 -24.73 -5.79 -9.30
C LYS A 266 -24.21 -4.68 -8.38
N ASN A 267 -24.92 -3.57 -8.26
CA ASN A 267 -24.50 -2.36 -7.54
C ASN A 267 -23.31 -1.60 -8.21
N GLY A 268 -23.07 -1.81 -9.50
CA GLY A 268 -22.08 -1.08 -10.30
C GLY A 268 -22.57 0.29 -10.78
#